data_cfa6e515f22f939a6f37cb8c97f40e85
#
_entry.id   cfa6e515f22f939a6f37cb8c97f40e85
#
_cell.length_a   1.000
_cell.length_b   1.000
_cell.length_c   1.000
_cell.angle_alpha   90.00
_cell.angle_beta   90.00
_cell.angle_gamma   90.00
#
_symmetry.space_group_name_H-M   'P 1'
#
loop_
_entity.id
_entity.type
_entity.pdbx_description
1 polymer ?
#
loop_
_entity_poly.entity_id
_entity_poly.type
_entity_poly.pdbx_seq_one_letter_code
_entity_poly.pdbx_strand_id
1 'polypeptide(L)'
;IQSMPILERTALQMATGRILDVGAGSGCHALALQEMGKNVCAIDISPLSVEVMKQRGVNDPRLINLFDETFSETFDTILMLMNGSGIIGRLNNMPEFFQRMKRILHPGGCIFMDSSDLRYLFEEEDGSIVIDLAGDYYGEIDFQMQYKDVKGDTFDWLYVDFQTLSLYAVSYTHLTLPTN
;
A
#
# COMPACT_ATOMS: atom_id res chain seq x y z
N ILE A 1 -18.19 -6.93 0.95
CA ILE A 1 -17.99 -5.84 -0.05
C ILE A 1 -18.88 -4.62 0.26
N GLN A 2 -20.15 -4.78 0.62
CA GLN A 2 -21.07 -3.65 0.85
C GLN A 2 -20.65 -2.74 2.02
N SER A 3 -19.93 -3.24 3.00
CA SER A 3 -19.44 -2.49 4.18
C SER A 3 -18.05 -1.87 3.99
N MET A 4 -17.39 -2.12 2.85
CA MET A 4 -16.06 -1.53 2.56
C MET A 4 -16.19 -0.04 2.21
N PRO A 5 -15.20 0.79 2.60
CA PRO A 5 -15.08 2.16 2.14
C PRO A 5 -15.15 2.28 0.63
N ILE A 6 -15.65 3.42 0.14
CA ILE A 6 -15.91 3.61 -1.30
C ILE A 6 -14.61 3.53 -2.13
N LEU A 7 -13.49 4.04 -1.60
CA LEU A 7 -12.21 4.03 -2.30
C LEU A 7 -11.70 2.59 -2.51
N GLU A 8 -11.70 1.78 -1.44
CA GLU A 8 -11.32 0.38 -1.52
C GLU A 8 -12.21 -0.38 -2.51
N ARG A 9 -13.53 -0.25 -2.37
CA ARG A 9 -14.47 -0.90 -3.28
C ARG A 9 -14.26 -0.51 -4.74
N THR A 10 -13.97 0.78 -5.01
CA THR A 10 -13.68 1.26 -6.36
C THR A 10 -12.40 0.62 -6.91
N ALA A 11 -11.33 0.59 -6.12
CA ALA A 11 -10.07 -0.05 -6.50
C ALA A 11 -10.28 -1.54 -6.83
N LEU A 12 -11.03 -2.27 -5.98
CA LEU A 12 -11.33 -3.69 -6.24
C LEU A 12 -12.15 -3.89 -7.52
N GLN A 13 -13.10 -3.01 -7.82
CA GLN A 13 -13.89 -3.07 -9.07
C GLN A 13 -13.02 -2.83 -10.30
N MET A 14 -12.11 -1.85 -10.24
CA MET A 14 -11.22 -1.47 -11.34
C MET A 14 -10.07 -2.47 -11.56
N ALA A 15 -9.68 -3.23 -10.53
CA ALA A 15 -8.61 -4.23 -10.64
C ALA A 15 -8.95 -5.28 -11.70
N THR A 16 -8.01 -5.57 -12.60
CA THR A 16 -8.17 -6.52 -13.71
C THR A 16 -6.97 -7.44 -13.84
N GLY A 17 -7.13 -8.54 -14.58
CA GLY A 17 -6.08 -9.50 -14.84
C GLY A 17 -5.63 -10.25 -13.60
N ARG A 18 -4.33 -10.54 -13.52
CA ARG A 18 -3.70 -11.12 -12.33
C ARG A 18 -3.40 -10.02 -11.33
N ILE A 19 -3.94 -10.12 -10.13
CA ILE A 19 -3.91 -9.08 -9.10
C ILE A 19 -2.93 -9.48 -7.99
N LEU A 20 -2.11 -8.53 -7.53
CA LEU A 20 -1.31 -8.65 -6.32
C LEU A 20 -1.92 -7.76 -5.23
N ASP A 21 -2.30 -8.35 -4.10
CA ASP A 21 -2.73 -7.64 -2.89
C ASP A 21 -1.55 -7.59 -1.91
N VAL A 22 -0.98 -6.40 -1.71
CA VAL A 22 0.26 -6.19 -0.95
C VAL A 22 -0.07 -5.72 0.46
N GLY A 23 0.52 -6.38 1.48
CA GLY A 23 0.20 -6.13 2.87
C GLY A 23 -1.22 -6.57 3.19
N ALA A 24 -1.62 -7.74 2.67
CA ALA A 24 -3.01 -8.21 2.67
C ALA A 24 -3.61 -8.43 4.07
N GLY A 25 -2.79 -8.46 5.12
CA GLY A 25 -3.22 -8.62 6.51
C GLY A 25 -4.07 -9.88 6.70
N SER A 26 -5.32 -9.71 7.10
CA SER A 26 -6.27 -10.82 7.26
C SER A 26 -6.95 -11.27 5.95
N GLY A 27 -6.58 -10.71 4.80
CA GLY A 27 -7.06 -11.07 3.47
C GLY A 27 -8.44 -10.53 3.10
N CYS A 28 -8.85 -9.39 3.65
CA CYS A 28 -10.19 -8.83 3.38
C CYS A 28 -10.39 -8.49 1.90
N HIS A 29 -9.40 -7.84 1.27
CA HIS A 29 -9.44 -7.49 -0.15
C HIS A 29 -9.32 -8.73 -1.02
N ALA A 30 -8.39 -9.64 -0.68
CA ALA A 30 -8.20 -10.89 -1.42
C ALA A 30 -9.49 -11.73 -1.45
N LEU A 31 -10.18 -11.88 -0.32
CA LEU A 31 -11.46 -12.60 -0.26
C LEU A 31 -12.55 -11.90 -1.09
N ALA A 32 -12.65 -10.57 -1.00
CA ALA A 32 -13.60 -9.82 -1.81
C ALA A 32 -13.33 -9.96 -3.31
N LEU A 33 -12.06 -9.96 -3.73
CA LEU A 33 -11.67 -10.20 -5.12
C LEU A 33 -12.02 -11.62 -5.57
N GLN A 34 -11.81 -12.63 -4.72
CA GLN A 34 -12.21 -14.01 -4.99
C GLN A 34 -13.72 -14.13 -5.17
N GLU A 35 -14.53 -13.50 -4.30
CA GLU A 35 -15.98 -13.45 -4.45
C GLU A 35 -16.43 -12.80 -5.76
N MET A 36 -15.64 -11.85 -6.28
CA MET A 36 -15.85 -11.24 -7.60
C MET A 36 -15.33 -12.11 -8.77
N GLY A 37 -14.80 -13.29 -8.50
CA GLY A 37 -14.25 -14.20 -9.51
C GLY A 37 -12.90 -13.76 -10.07
N LYS A 38 -12.17 -12.89 -9.36
CA LYS A 38 -10.87 -12.36 -9.81
C LYS A 38 -9.71 -13.23 -9.32
N ASN A 39 -8.62 -13.24 -10.09
CA ASN A 39 -7.39 -13.96 -9.77
C ASN A 39 -6.46 -13.09 -8.92
N VAL A 40 -6.29 -13.41 -7.65
CA VAL A 40 -5.52 -12.63 -6.69
C VAL A 40 -4.48 -13.50 -5.97
N CYS A 41 -3.25 -12.98 -5.90
CA CYS A 41 -2.18 -13.41 -5.02
C CYS A 41 -2.09 -12.40 -3.86
N ALA A 42 -2.14 -12.85 -2.62
CA ALA A 42 -2.10 -12.01 -1.43
C ALA A 42 -0.78 -12.20 -0.70
N ILE A 43 0.01 -11.14 -0.54
CA ILE A 43 1.29 -11.21 0.15
C ILE A 43 1.28 -10.38 1.45
N ASP A 44 1.96 -10.92 2.45
CA ASP A 44 2.22 -10.24 3.72
C ASP A 44 3.57 -10.68 4.30
N ILE A 45 4.22 -9.82 5.08
CA ILE A 45 5.47 -10.14 5.79
C ILE A 45 5.22 -10.84 7.13
N SER A 46 4.00 -10.81 7.63
CA SER A 46 3.62 -11.44 8.90
C SER A 46 3.22 -12.90 8.70
N PRO A 47 3.92 -13.85 9.31
CA PRO A 47 3.51 -15.26 9.27
C PRO A 47 2.11 -15.48 9.83
N LEU A 48 1.72 -14.72 10.86
CA LEU A 48 0.38 -14.81 11.45
C LEU A 48 -0.71 -14.31 10.51
N SER A 49 -0.45 -13.22 9.77
CA SER A 49 -1.38 -12.74 8.74
C SER A 49 -1.61 -13.80 7.67
N VAL A 50 -0.54 -14.42 7.20
CA VAL A 50 -0.63 -15.49 6.19
C VAL A 50 -1.40 -16.71 6.72
N GLU A 51 -1.19 -17.09 7.97
CA GLU A 51 -1.95 -18.17 8.59
C GLU A 51 -3.45 -17.84 8.68
N VAL A 52 -3.79 -16.63 9.10
CA VAL A 52 -5.18 -16.15 9.13
C VAL A 52 -5.80 -16.14 7.73
N MET A 53 -5.07 -15.67 6.70
CA MET A 53 -5.54 -15.74 5.32
C MET A 53 -5.88 -17.18 4.87
N LYS A 54 -5.01 -18.14 5.20
CA LYS A 54 -5.25 -19.56 4.90
C LYS A 54 -6.50 -20.09 5.59
N GLN A 55 -6.65 -19.80 6.90
CA GLN A 55 -7.83 -20.23 7.67
C GLN A 55 -9.13 -19.61 7.14
N ARG A 56 -9.08 -18.41 6.60
CA ARG A 56 -10.23 -17.71 6.00
C ARG A 56 -10.53 -18.15 4.56
N GLY A 57 -9.69 -18.95 3.95
CA GLY A 57 -9.91 -19.48 2.61
C GLY A 57 -9.40 -18.57 1.48
N VAL A 58 -8.38 -17.75 1.74
CA VAL A 58 -7.67 -17.07 0.65
C VAL A 58 -6.94 -18.13 -0.19
N ASN A 59 -7.11 -18.09 -1.51
CA ASN A 59 -6.61 -19.14 -2.41
C ASN A 59 -5.09 -19.14 -2.57
N ASP A 60 -4.45 -17.96 -2.61
CA ASP A 60 -3.01 -17.82 -2.85
C ASP A 60 -2.38 -16.83 -1.84
N PRO A 61 -2.35 -17.19 -0.54
CA PRO A 61 -1.71 -16.38 0.49
C PRO A 61 -0.24 -16.75 0.62
N ARG A 62 0.66 -15.78 0.58
CA ARG A 62 2.11 -15.99 0.60
C ARG A 62 2.83 -15.14 1.63
N LEU A 63 3.81 -15.71 2.30
CA LEU A 63 4.74 -15.01 3.18
C LEU A 63 5.88 -14.44 2.32
N ILE A 64 5.72 -13.21 1.86
CA ILE A 64 6.67 -12.56 0.95
C ILE A 64 6.81 -11.09 1.35
N ASN A 65 8.07 -10.63 1.39
CA ASN A 65 8.37 -9.20 1.41
C ASN A 65 8.31 -8.66 -0.03
N LEU A 66 7.58 -7.57 -0.24
CA LEU A 66 7.46 -6.90 -1.54
C LEU A 66 8.82 -6.60 -2.19
N PHE A 67 9.82 -6.27 -1.36
CA PHE A 67 11.18 -5.92 -1.80
C PHE A 67 12.12 -7.13 -1.96
N ASP A 68 11.64 -8.36 -1.74
CA ASP A 68 12.42 -9.55 -2.01
C ASP A 68 12.66 -9.70 -3.52
N GLU A 69 13.92 -9.60 -3.94
CA GLU A 69 14.28 -9.67 -5.36
C GLU A 69 14.06 -11.06 -5.99
N THR A 70 13.94 -12.11 -5.17
CA THR A 70 13.62 -13.45 -5.66
C THR A 70 12.15 -13.58 -6.09
N PHE A 71 11.28 -12.69 -5.61
CA PHE A 71 9.90 -12.60 -6.04
C PHE A 71 9.81 -11.83 -7.36
N SER A 72 9.79 -12.56 -8.49
CA SER A 72 9.88 -12.03 -9.86
C SER A 72 8.63 -12.24 -10.70
N GLU A 73 7.54 -12.72 -10.11
CA GLU A 73 6.26 -12.85 -10.81
C GLU A 73 5.69 -11.48 -11.20
N THR A 74 4.90 -11.45 -12.28
CA THR A 74 4.34 -10.21 -12.80
C THR A 74 2.81 -10.20 -12.70
N PHE A 75 2.26 -8.98 -12.56
CA PHE A 75 0.84 -8.73 -12.30
C PHE A 75 0.30 -7.63 -13.20
N ASP A 76 -1.00 -7.69 -13.49
CA ASP A 76 -1.70 -6.66 -14.26
C ASP A 76 -2.18 -5.53 -13.37
N THR A 77 -2.51 -5.86 -12.12
CA THR A 77 -2.91 -4.88 -11.10
C THR A 77 -2.18 -5.16 -9.78
N ILE A 78 -1.66 -4.11 -9.15
CA ILE A 78 -1.10 -4.17 -7.80
C ILE A 78 -1.98 -3.30 -6.90
N LEU A 79 -2.46 -3.85 -5.78
CA LEU A 79 -3.23 -3.15 -4.78
C LEU A 79 -2.37 -2.90 -3.54
N MET A 80 -2.34 -1.66 -3.08
CA MET A 80 -1.70 -1.21 -1.85
C MET A 80 -2.68 -0.29 -1.13
N LEU A 81 -3.66 -0.88 -0.46
CA LEU A 81 -4.81 -0.20 0.13
C LEU A 81 -4.70 -0.07 1.65
N MET A 82 -5.51 0.81 2.27
CA MET A 82 -5.49 1.16 3.69
C MET A 82 -4.16 1.82 4.12
N ASN A 83 -3.83 2.94 3.48
CA ASN A 83 -2.53 3.62 3.59
C ASN A 83 -1.37 2.71 3.16
N GLY A 84 -1.54 2.05 2.04
CA GLY A 84 -0.55 1.12 1.48
C GLY A 84 0.78 1.77 1.15
N SER A 85 0.84 3.10 0.99
CA SER A 85 2.08 3.86 0.88
C SER A 85 3.02 3.64 2.08
N GLY A 86 2.48 3.28 3.24
CA GLY A 86 3.25 3.02 4.45
C GLY A 86 4.29 1.92 4.31
N ILE A 87 4.03 0.93 3.46
CA ILE A 87 4.96 -0.17 3.17
C ILE A 87 6.30 0.32 2.59
N ILE A 88 6.33 1.51 2.00
CA ILE A 88 7.54 2.14 1.48
C ILE A 88 8.48 2.56 2.63
N GLY A 89 7.91 2.86 3.82
CA GLY A 89 8.63 3.21 5.03
C GLY A 89 9.06 4.67 5.07
N ARG A 90 9.99 5.09 4.23
CA ARG A 90 10.54 6.45 4.15
C ARG A 90 10.45 7.01 2.74
N LEU A 91 10.39 8.34 2.62
CA LEU A 91 10.30 9.03 1.34
C LEU A 91 11.51 8.73 0.42
N ASN A 92 12.68 8.58 1.03
CA ASN A 92 13.92 8.25 0.31
C ASN A 92 13.89 6.86 -0.35
N ASN A 93 12.98 5.98 0.03
CA ASN A 93 12.81 4.64 -0.57
C ASN A 93 11.88 4.67 -1.80
N MET A 94 11.24 5.80 -2.11
CA MET A 94 10.34 5.92 -3.26
C MET A 94 10.98 5.52 -4.61
N PRO A 95 12.23 5.91 -4.92
CA PRO A 95 12.89 5.47 -6.15
C PRO A 95 13.01 3.95 -6.26
N GLU A 96 13.44 3.28 -5.18
CA GLU A 96 13.57 1.83 -5.12
C GLU A 96 12.20 1.16 -5.26
N PHE A 97 11.20 1.68 -4.55
CA PHE A 97 9.82 1.20 -4.65
C PHE A 97 9.32 1.22 -6.10
N PHE A 98 9.42 2.35 -6.81
CA PHE A 98 8.94 2.44 -8.19
C PHE A 98 9.75 1.57 -9.15
N GLN A 99 11.06 1.43 -8.93
CA GLN A 99 11.87 0.47 -9.71
C GLN A 99 11.40 -0.97 -9.46
N ARG A 100 11.07 -1.32 -8.22
CA ARG A 100 10.51 -2.62 -7.87
C ARG A 100 9.17 -2.84 -8.54
N MET A 101 8.25 -1.88 -8.46
CA MET A 101 6.94 -1.95 -9.12
C MET A 101 7.08 -2.18 -10.63
N LYS A 102 8.00 -1.49 -11.28
CA LYS A 102 8.25 -1.65 -12.71
C LYS A 102 8.71 -3.07 -13.11
N ARG A 103 9.38 -3.80 -12.19
CA ARG A 103 9.82 -5.18 -12.45
C ARG A 103 8.70 -6.20 -12.33
N ILE A 104 7.73 -5.95 -11.44
CA ILE A 104 6.64 -6.89 -11.14
C ILE A 104 5.29 -6.49 -11.74
N LEU A 105 5.23 -5.37 -12.44
CA LEU A 105 4.03 -4.92 -13.16
C LEU A 105 4.17 -5.26 -14.64
N HIS A 106 3.13 -5.88 -15.21
CA HIS A 106 3.05 -6.08 -16.67
C HIS A 106 3.04 -4.75 -17.42
N PRO A 107 3.59 -4.67 -18.64
CA PRO A 107 3.39 -3.50 -19.50
C PRO A 107 1.91 -3.17 -19.66
N GLY A 108 1.53 -1.94 -19.32
CA GLY A 108 0.13 -1.48 -19.32
C GLY A 108 -0.66 -1.84 -18.06
N GLY A 109 -0.04 -2.51 -17.09
CA GLY A 109 -0.63 -2.75 -15.77
C GLY A 109 -0.70 -1.48 -14.92
N CYS A 110 -1.42 -1.54 -13.81
CA CYS A 110 -1.64 -0.40 -12.94
C CYS A 110 -1.44 -0.73 -11.45
N ILE A 111 -1.17 0.32 -10.67
CA ILE A 111 -1.09 0.27 -9.21
C ILE A 111 -2.23 1.12 -8.65
N PHE A 112 -3.04 0.55 -7.76
CA PHE A 112 -3.97 1.31 -6.93
C PHE A 112 -3.38 1.39 -5.52
N MET A 113 -3.04 2.59 -5.11
CA MET A 113 -2.48 2.88 -3.79
C MET A 113 -3.21 4.06 -3.17
N ASP A 114 -3.52 3.96 -1.90
CA ASP A 114 -4.00 5.08 -1.12
C ASP A 114 -2.98 5.53 -0.09
N SER A 115 -3.10 6.76 0.32
CA SER A 115 -2.31 7.39 1.36
C SER A 115 -3.10 8.53 1.99
N SER A 116 -2.67 8.96 3.15
CA SER A 116 -3.25 10.12 3.85
C SER A 116 -2.24 11.25 3.89
N ASP A 117 -2.74 12.49 3.75
CA ASP A 117 -1.96 13.68 3.99
C ASP A 117 -2.06 14.08 5.47
N LEU A 118 -0.94 14.05 6.17
CA LEU A 118 -0.89 14.32 7.61
C LEU A 118 -0.70 15.82 7.93
N ARG A 119 -0.76 16.73 6.96
CA ARG A 119 -0.58 18.18 7.21
C ARG A 119 -1.52 18.73 8.28
N TYR A 120 -2.73 18.16 8.41
CA TYR A 120 -3.69 18.58 9.41
C TYR A 120 -3.19 18.43 10.86
N LEU A 121 -2.19 17.57 11.11
CA LEU A 121 -1.57 17.42 12.44
C LEU A 121 -0.67 18.59 12.82
N PHE A 122 -0.32 19.43 11.86
CA PHE A 122 0.58 20.58 11.99
C PHE A 122 -0.18 21.90 11.84
N GLU A 123 -1.52 21.85 11.87
CA GLU A 123 -2.39 23.03 11.80
C GLU A 123 -2.53 23.67 13.18
N GLU A 124 -2.20 24.96 13.27
CA GLU A 124 -2.33 25.78 14.46
C GLU A 124 -3.76 26.32 14.62
N GLU A 125 -4.10 26.88 15.79
CA GLU A 125 -5.44 27.40 16.07
C GLU A 125 -5.90 28.51 15.11
N ASP A 126 -4.96 29.22 14.50
CA ASP A 126 -5.22 30.29 13.51
C ASP A 126 -5.35 29.76 12.06
N GLY A 127 -5.25 28.45 11.85
CA GLY A 127 -5.32 27.81 10.55
C GLY A 127 -4.00 27.82 9.77
N SER A 128 -2.92 28.33 10.35
CA SER A 128 -1.59 28.21 9.75
C SER A 128 -1.03 26.80 9.90
N ILE A 129 -0.17 26.38 8.98
CA ILE A 129 0.50 25.08 9.03
C ILE A 129 1.99 25.31 9.25
N VAL A 130 2.53 24.75 10.33
CA VAL A 130 3.95 24.86 10.69
C VAL A 130 4.63 23.52 10.54
N ILE A 131 5.44 23.38 9.48
CA ILE A 131 6.21 22.15 9.19
C ILE A 131 7.70 22.51 9.19
N ASP A 132 8.51 21.73 9.91
CA ASP A 132 9.97 21.84 9.86
C ASP A 132 10.49 21.29 8.53
N LEU A 133 10.96 22.20 7.66
CA LEU A 133 11.51 21.82 6.35
C LEU A 133 12.97 21.35 6.42
N ALA A 134 13.62 21.46 7.58
CA ALA A 134 14.99 20.98 7.79
C ALA A 134 15.03 19.54 8.34
N GLY A 135 13.89 19.02 8.80
CA GLY A 135 13.75 17.67 9.31
C GLY A 135 13.37 16.65 8.22
N ASP A 136 12.96 15.47 8.68
CA ASP A 136 12.41 14.42 7.82
C ASP A 136 11.07 14.87 7.20
N TYR A 137 10.63 14.18 6.17
CA TYR A 137 9.33 14.47 5.57
C TYR A 137 8.21 14.26 6.61
N TYR A 138 7.31 15.23 6.72
CA TYR A 138 6.27 15.29 7.79
C TYR A 138 5.34 14.06 7.85
N GLY A 139 5.30 13.27 6.82
CA GLY A 139 4.51 12.03 6.75
C GLY A 139 5.30 10.76 7.08
N GLU A 140 6.56 10.87 7.49
CA GLU A 140 7.36 9.74 7.97
C GLU A 140 7.11 9.52 9.46
N ILE A 141 6.50 8.40 9.80
CA ILE A 141 6.09 8.07 11.16
C ILE A 141 6.73 6.77 11.63
N ASP A 142 7.30 6.80 12.83
CA ASP A 142 7.78 5.61 13.52
C ASP A 142 6.64 5.02 14.35
N PHE A 143 6.25 3.79 14.04
CA PHE A 143 5.23 3.06 14.77
C PHE A 143 5.83 1.97 15.65
N GLN A 144 5.19 1.74 16.79
CA GLN A 144 5.39 0.56 17.60
C GLN A 144 4.04 -0.03 17.96
N MET A 145 3.78 -1.24 17.54
CA MET A 145 2.54 -1.94 17.90
C MET A 145 2.65 -2.50 19.31
N GLN A 146 1.59 -2.33 20.10
CA GLN A 146 1.49 -2.94 21.42
C GLN A 146 0.12 -3.59 21.60
N TYR A 147 0.12 -4.82 22.10
CA TYR A 147 -1.10 -5.49 22.52
C TYR A 147 -0.91 -6.03 23.95
N LYS A 148 -1.66 -5.51 24.91
CA LYS A 148 -1.45 -5.76 26.36
C LYS A 148 -0.01 -5.49 26.75
N ASP A 149 0.70 -6.49 27.27
CA ASP A 149 2.09 -6.39 27.73
C ASP A 149 3.14 -6.73 26.64
N VAL A 150 2.67 -7.13 25.46
CA VAL A 150 3.54 -7.47 24.33
C VAL A 150 3.75 -6.24 23.47
N LYS A 151 5.00 -5.81 23.33
CA LYS A 151 5.43 -4.74 22.42
C LYS A 151 6.18 -5.37 21.25
N GLY A 152 5.81 -4.95 20.04
CA GLY A 152 6.56 -5.26 18.83
C GLY A 152 7.77 -4.34 18.64
N ASP A 153 8.55 -4.62 17.61
CA ASP A 153 9.62 -3.73 17.17
C ASP A 153 9.05 -2.44 16.57
N THR A 154 9.84 -1.37 16.57
CA THR A 154 9.52 -0.15 15.86
C THR A 154 9.70 -0.37 14.37
N PHE A 155 8.85 0.27 13.56
CA PHE A 155 8.91 0.23 12.10
C PHE A 155 8.49 1.57 11.50
N ASP A 156 9.10 1.88 10.36
CA ASP A 156 8.80 3.07 9.60
C ASP A 156 7.50 2.89 8.82
N TRP A 157 6.70 3.97 8.71
CA TRP A 157 5.48 4.01 7.94
C TRP A 157 5.33 5.35 7.23
N LEU A 158 5.19 5.34 5.93
CA LEU A 158 5.10 6.54 5.12
C LEU A 158 3.64 6.91 4.81
N TYR A 159 3.24 8.09 5.26
CA TYR A 159 2.06 8.79 4.78
C TYR A 159 2.53 9.85 3.78
N VAL A 160 2.12 9.74 2.52
CA VAL A 160 2.59 10.67 1.48
C VAL A 160 1.42 11.45 0.90
N ASP A 161 1.57 12.77 0.82
CA ASP A 161 0.58 13.61 0.15
C ASP A 161 0.57 13.35 -1.36
N PHE A 162 -0.57 13.67 -1.98
CA PHE A 162 -0.80 13.41 -3.39
C PHE A 162 0.21 14.11 -4.33
N GLN A 163 0.63 15.32 -4.00
CA GLN A 163 1.56 16.08 -4.84
C GLN A 163 2.94 15.44 -4.83
N THR A 164 3.43 15.11 -3.64
CA THR A 164 4.72 14.42 -3.45
C THR A 164 4.71 13.06 -4.13
N LEU A 165 3.68 12.24 -3.90
CA LEU A 165 3.52 10.96 -4.56
C LEU A 165 3.51 11.09 -6.08
N SER A 166 2.79 12.08 -6.62
CA SER A 166 2.69 12.32 -8.06
C SER A 166 4.03 12.69 -8.67
N LEU A 167 4.85 13.51 -8.00
CA LEU A 167 6.19 13.87 -8.47
C LEU A 167 7.08 12.64 -8.66
N TYR A 168 7.10 11.74 -7.68
CA TYR A 168 7.84 10.49 -7.79
C TYR A 168 7.26 9.58 -8.87
N ALA A 169 5.94 9.41 -8.90
CA ALA A 169 5.27 8.54 -9.87
C ALA A 169 5.53 8.98 -11.31
N VAL A 170 5.45 10.28 -11.63
CA VAL A 170 5.73 10.81 -12.98
C VAL A 170 7.18 10.55 -13.40
N SER A 171 8.13 10.63 -12.45
CA SER A 171 9.54 10.39 -12.74
C SER A 171 9.85 8.93 -13.12
N TYR A 172 9.03 7.97 -12.69
CA TYR A 172 9.26 6.54 -12.87
C TYR A 172 8.21 5.82 -13.71
N THR A 173 7.03 6.42 -13.91
CA THR A 173 5.90 5.83 -14.62
C THR A 173 5.22 6.89 -15.50
N HIS A 174 4.38 6.45 -16.44
CA HIS A 174 3.41 7.34 -17.08
C HIS A 174 2.15 7.37 -16.21
N LEU A 175 2.01 8.43 -15.42
CA LEU A 175 0.82 8.64 -14.59
C LEU A 175 -0.34 9.12 -15.46
N THR A 176 -1.40 8.36 -15.54
CA THR A 176 -2.71 8.86 -15.97
C THR A 176 -3.47 9.32 -14.72
N LEU A 177 -3.48 10.64 -14.50
CA LEU A 177 -4.35 11.23 -13.47
C LEU A 177 -5.81 11.14 -13.95
N PRO A 178 -6.77 10.85 -13.06
CA PRO A 178 -8.16 11.03 -13.40
C PRO A 178 -8.37 12.51 -13.76
N THR A 179 -8.75 12.77 -14.99
CA THR A 179 -9.26 14.09 -15.40
C THR A 179 -10.61 14.28 -14.76
N ASN A 180 -10.75 15.31 -13.91
CA ASN A 180 -12.04 15.75 -13.35
C ASN A 180 -13.05 16.05 -14.44
#